data_18ec44e07a0094dafb2515379122708b
#
_entry.id   18ec44e07a0094dafb2515379122708b
#
_cell.length_a   1.000
_cell.length_b   1.000
_cell.length_c   1.000
_cell.angle_alpha   90.00
_cell.angle_beta   90.00
_cell.angle_gamma   90.00
#
_symmetry.space_group_name_H-M   'P 1'
#
loop_
_entity.id
_entity.type
_entity.pdbx_description
1 polymer ?
#
loop_
_entity_poly.entity_id
_entity_poly.type
_entity_poly.pdbx_seq_one_letter_code
_entity_poly.pdbx_strand_id
1 'polypeptide(L)'
;AAEQQAKVAEFVKAHDKTSYAVFILLDEAKGFVAKQDYASAENSLKQAIAQSQDDILTSLAALRLSAVQFQQGQFDAALASLNQVKSQGFSARKDLLAGDIQIAKGDVNGAKASFENAQKSGNPLEKQMAQMKLNNL
;
A
#
# COMPACT_ATOMS: atom_id res chain seq x y z
N ALA A 1 12.13 -3.89 16.06
CA ALA A 1 13.46 -3.45 16.47
C ALA A 1 13.40 -2.12 17.22
N ALA A 2 14.36 -1.86 18.08
CA ALA A 2 14.39 -0.68 18.92
C ALA A 2 14.39 0.63 18.12
N GLU A 3 15.08 0.64 16.98
CA GLU A 3 15.14 1.81 16.11
C GLU A 3 13.76 2.13 15.50
N GLN A 4 13.02 1.12 15.11
CA GLN A 4 11.67 1.29 14.57
C GLN A 4 10.72 1.79 15.67
N GLN A 5 10.86 1.27 16.88
CA GLN A 5 10.07 1.72 18.02
C GLN A 5 10.37 3.18 18.39
N ALA A 6 11.63 3.60 18.27
CA ALA A 6 12.00 4.99 18.50
C ALA A 6 11.35 5.93 17.49
N LYS A 7 11.30 5.54 16.22
CA LYS A 7 10.63 6.33 15.17
C LYS A 7 9.12 6.43 15.42
N VAL A 8 8.49 5.35 15.85
CA VAL A 8 7.08 5.36 16.21
C VAL A 8 6.84 6.29 17.40
N ALA A 9 7.69 6.25 18.41
CA ALA A 9 7.57 7.11 19.58
C ALA A 9 7.69 8.59 19.21
N GLU A 10 8.62 8.94 18.33
CA GLU A 10 8.76 10.32 17.82
C GLU A 10 7.50 10.75 17.08
N PHE A 11 6.96 9.88 16.24
CA PHE A 11 5.74 10.18 15.50
C PHE A 11 4.56 10.40 16.45
N VAL A 12 4.42 9.56 17.45
CA VAL A 12 3.34 9.68 18.45
C VAL A 12 3.41 11.00 19.19
N LYS A 13 4.61 11.48 19.51
CA LYS A 13 4.78 12.79 20.15
C LYS A 13 4.35 13.94 19.26
N ALA A 14 4.54 13.80 17.94
CA ALA A 14 4.21 14.82 16.96
C ALA A 14 2.75 14.77 16.52
N HIS A 15 2.04 13.67 16.82
CA HIS A 15 0.68 13.41 16.35
C HIS A 15 -0.24 13.09 17.53
N ASP A 16 -1.55 13.13 17.28
CA ASP A 16 -2.55 12.89 18.31
C ASP A 16 -2.78 11.39 18.60
N LYS A 17 -3.71 11.11 19.51
CA LYS A 17 -4.06 9.74 19.89
C LYS A 17 -4.64 8.93 18.73
N THR A 18 -5.28 9.59 17.78
CA THR A 18 -5.86 8.94 16.59
C THR A 18 -4.75 8.31 15.75
N SER A 19 -3.65 9.04 15.53
CA SER A 19 -2.52 8.51 14.79
C SER A 19 -1.88 7.33 15.51
N TYR A 20 -1.80 7.38 16.85
CA TYR A 20 -1.29 6.26 17.63
C TYR A 20 -2.15 5.00 17.44
N ALA A 21 -3.48 5.15 17.50
CA ALA A 21 -4.40 4.04 17.29
C ALA A 21 -4.23 3.43 15.88
N VAL A 22 -4.03 4.28 14.87
CA VAL A 22 -3.78 3.81 13.51
C VAL A 22 -2.48 3.00 13.42
N PHE A 23 -1.42 3.45 14.09
CA PHE A 23 -0.16 2.71 14.13
C PHE A 23 -0.33 1.33 14.75
N ILE A 24 -1.10 1.22 15.82
CA ILE A 24 -1.37 -0.08 16.45
C ILE A 24 -2.06 -1.02 15.45
N LEU A 25 -3.05 -0.52 14.73
CA LEU A 25 -3.76 -1.31 13.72
C LEU A 25 -2.85 -1.74 12.57
N LEU A 26 -1.95 -0.85 12.13
CA LEU A 26 -0.97 -1.20 11.10
C LEU A 26 -0.01 -2.28 11.58
N ASP A 27 0.42 -2.21 12.83
CA ASP A 27 1.30 -3.20 13.42
C ASP A 27 0.60 -4.55 13.59
N GLU A 28 -0.65 -4.54 14.03
CA GLU A 28 -1.46 -5.76 14.10
C GLU A 28 -1.60 -6.41 12.73
N ALA A 29 -1.89 -5.62 11.70
CA ALA A 29 -2.00 -6.12 10.34
C ALA A 29 -0.71 -6.79 9.88
N LYS A 30 0.43 -6.18 10.18
CA LYS A 30 1.74 -6.75 9.85
C LYS A 30 1.93 -8.11 10.53
N GLY A 31 1.53 -8.23 11.77
CA GLY A 31 1.59 -9.50 12.50
C GLY A 31 0.71 -10.58 11.88
N PHE A 32 -0.51 -10.20 11.46
CA PHE A 32 -1.40 -11.14 10.78
C PHE A 32 -0.85 -11.59 9.43
N VAL A 33 -0.25 -10.68 8.66
CA VAL A 33 0.37 -11.03 7.38
C VAL A 33 1.51 -12.04 7.60
N ALA A 34 2.32 -11.84 8.65
CA ALA A 34 3.41 -12.75 8.97
C ALA A 34 2.92 -14.16 9.27
N LYS A 35 1.69 -14.29 9.78
CA LYS A 35 1.05 -15.57 10.06
C LYS A 35 0.20 -16.07 8.89
N GLN A 36 0.17 -15.36 7.79
CA GLN A 36 -0.66 -15.63 6.61
C GLN A 36 -2.17 -15.56 6.93
N ASP A 37 -2.53 -14.84 7.97
CA ASP A 37 -3.93 -14.57 8.31
C ASP A 37 -4.37 -13.29 7.60
N TYR A 38 -4.59 -13.40 6.30
CA TYR A 38 -4.88 -12.25 5.46
C TYR A 38 -6.25 -11.62 5.74
N ALA A 39 -7.22 -12.43 6.15
CA ALA A 39 -8.55 -11.92 6.48
C ALA A 39 -8.51 -10.97 7.69
N SER A 40 -7.77 -11.36 8.73
CA SER A 40 -7.59 -10.50 9.90
C SER A 40 -6.77 -9.26 9.59
N ALA A 41 -5.73 -9.41 8.75
CA ALA A 41 -4.93 -8.27 8.30
C ALA A 41 -5.79 -7.27 7.54
N GLU A 42 -6.62 -7.75 6.64
CA GLU A 42 -7.54 -6.91 5.87
C GLU A 42 -8.46 -6.12 6.79
N ASN A 43 -9.02 -6.77 7.80
CA ASN A 43 -9.90 -6.11 8.76
C ASN A 43 -9.19 -5.00 9.54
N SER A 44 -7.99 -5.27 10.03
CA SER A 44 -7.19 -4.28 10.75
C SER A 44 -6.85 -3.08 9.86
N LEU A 45 -6.51 -3.32 8.59
CA LEU A 45 -6.17 -2.25 7.65
C LEU A 45 -7.39 -1.39 7.30
N LYS A 46 -8.56 -2.00 7.15
CA LYS A 46 -9.80 -1.26 6.93
C LYS A 46 -10.13 -0.35 8.11
N GLN A 47 -9.92 -0.85 9.33
CA GLN A 47 -10.11 -0.04 10.53
C GLN A 47 -9.11 1.11 10.58
N ALA A 48 -7.85 0.86 10.22
CA ALA A 48 -6.82 1.89 10.17
C ALA A 48 -7.21 3.03 9.22
N ILE A 49 -7.71 2.68 8.04
CA ILE A 49 -8.17 3.67 7.06
C ILE A 49 -9.33 4.46 7.60
N ALA A 50 -10.31 3.79 8.23
CA ALA A 50 -11.49 4.44 8.78
C ALA A 50 -11.15 5.43 9.88
N GLN A 51 -10.11 5.15 10.68
CA GLN A 51 -9.72 6.00 11.80
C GLN A 51 -8.69 7.07 11.43
N SER A 52 -7.97 6.90 10.33
CA SER A 52 -6.89 7.79 9.95
C SER A 52 -7.40 9.17 9.52
N GLN A 53 -6.74 10.21 10.00
CA GLN A 53 -6.97 11.59 9.58
C GLN A 53 -5.74 12.16 8.87
N ASP A 54 -4.73 11.35 8.64
CA ASP A 54 -3.46 11.73 8.02
C ASP A 54 -3.37 11.05 6.66
N ASP A 55 -3.17 11.85 5.60
CA ASP A 55 -3.14 11.33 4.23
C ASP A 55 -2.00 10.34 4.00
N ILE A 56 -0.86 10.52 4.66
CA ILE A 56 0.28 9.62 4.54
C ILE A 56 -0.06 8.26 5.15
N LEU A 57 -0.63 8.25 6.36
CA LEU A 57 -1.03 7.01 7.02
C LEU A 57 -2.16 6.31 6.28
N THR A 58 -3.13 7.06 5.78
CA THR A 58 -4.21 6.50 4.97
C THR A 58 -3.67 5.86 3.71
N SER A 59 -2.74 6.53 3.02
CA SER A 59 -2.13 6.00 1.81
C SER A 59 -1.33 4.74 2.08
N LEU A 60 -0.55 4.71 3.17
CA LEU A 60 0.21 3.54 3.56
C LEU A 60 -0.71 2.36 3.87
N ALA A 61 -1.77 2.60 4.66
CA ALA A 61 -2.74 1.57 4.98
C ALA A 61 -3.45 1.04 3.74
N ALA A 62 -3.80 1.93 2.81
CA ALA A 62 -4.48 1.55 1.57
C ALA A 62 -3.57 0.70 0.67
N LEU A 63 -2.29 1.04 0.57
CA LEU A 63 -1.32 0.22 -0.18
C LEU A 63 -1.21 -1.18 0.42
N ARG A 64 -1.11 -1.26 1.73
CA ARG A 64 -1.03 -2.56 2.41
C ARG A 64 -2.32 -3.35 2.27
N LEU A 65 -3.46 -2.68 2.37
CA LEU A 65 -4.77 -3.32 2.16
C LEU A 65 -4.87 -3.90 0.75
N SER A 66 -4.48 -3.13 -0.25
CA SER A 66 -4.47 -3.59 -1.64
C SER A 66 -3.59 -4.82 -1.81
N ALA A 67 -2.38 -4.81 -1.23
CA ALA A 67 -1.46 -5.93 -1.31
C ALA A 67 -2.04 -7.19 -0.64
N VAL A 68 -2.71 -7.04 0.51
CA VAL A 68 -3.34 -8.16 1.21
C VAL A 68 -4.52 -8.72 0.40
N GLN A 69 -5.32 -7.86 -0.19
CA GLN A 69 -6.42 -8.27 -1.06
C GLN A 69 -5.89 -8.98 -2.32
N PHE A 70 -4.81 -8.46 -2.91
CA PHE A 70 -4.15 -9.10 -4.04
C PHE A 70 -3.67 -10.51 -3.68
N GLN A 71 -3.08 -10.66 -2.49
CA GLN A 71 -2.60 -11.95 -2.01
C GLN A 71 -3.74 -12.96 -1.88
N GLN A 72 -4.95 -12.50 -1.60
CA GLN A 72 -6.13 -13.34 -1.50
C GLN A 72 -6.83 -13.58 -2.84
N GLY A 73 -6.30 -13.05 -3.92
CA GLY A 73 -6.92 -13.15 -5.24
C GLY A 73 -8.10 -12.21 -5.45
N GLN A 74 -8.27 -11.23 -4.58
CA GLN A 74 -9.35 -10.25 -4.67
C GLN A 74 -8.91 -9.06 -5.51
N PHE A 75 -8.77 -9.25 -6.81
CA PHE A 75 -8.13 -8.28 -7.69
C PHE A 75 -8.92 -6.97 -7.81
N ASP A 76 -10.22 -7.04 -7.99
CA ASP A 76 -11.04 -5.83 -8.12
C ASP A 76 -11.07 -5.02 -6.83
N ALA A 77 -11.16 -5.70 -5.68
CA ALA A 77 -11.10 -5.03 -4.38
C ALA A 77 -9.72 -4.38 -4.17
N ALA A 78 -8.65 -5.06 -4.58
CA ALA A 78 -7.30 -4.53 -4.45
C ALA A 78 -7.13 -3.24 -5.28
N LEU A 79 -7.63 -3.23 -6.51
CA LEU A 79 -7.60 -2.02 -7.35
C LEU A 79 -8.43 -0.90 -6.74
N ALA A 80 -9.61 -1.22 -6.20
CA ALA A 80 -10.46 -0.23 -5.56
C ALA A 80 -9.79 0.41 -4.35
N SER A 81 -9.07 -0.39 -3.56
CA SER A 81 -8.36 0.11 -2.38
C SER A 81 -7.29 1.13 -2.75
N LEU A 82 -6.68 1.01 -3.92
CA LEU A 82 -5.67 1.96 -4.37
C LEU A 82 -6.22 3.37 -4.60
N ASN A 83 -7.54 3.51 -4.77
CA ASN A 83 -8.15 4.84 -4.90
C ASN A 83 -8.02 5.68 -3.63
N GLN A 84 -7.70 5.06 -2.50
CA GLN A 84 -7.48 5.76 -1.24
C GLN A 84 -6.03 6.18 -1.02
N VAL A 85 -5.14 5.87 -1.96
CA VAL A 85 -3.74 6.32 -1.94
C VAL A 85 -3.70 7.70 -2.56
N LYS A 86 -3.77 8.74 -1.72
CA LYS A 86 -3.88 10.13 -2.17
C LYS A 86 -2.59 10.93 -2.01
N SER A 87 -1.66 10.46 -1.21
CA SER A 87 -0.38 11.12 -1.02
C SER A 87 0.50 10.92 -2.24
N GLN A 88 1.01 12.02 -2.81
CA GLN A 88 1.81 11.97 -4.03
C GLN A 88 3.11 11.18 -3.85
N GLY A 89 3.65 11.16 -2.65
CA GLY A 89 4.85 10.37 -2.36
C GLY A 89 4.67 8.87 -2.60
N PHE A 90 3.44 8.39 -2.64
CA PHE A 90 3.13 6.97 -2.89
C PHE A 90 2.57 6.71 -4.28
N SER A 91 2.54 7.72 -5.15
CA SER A 91 1.92 7.60 -6.47
C SER A 91 2.55 6.51 -7.32
N ALA A 92 3.87 6.46 -7.40
CA ALA A 92 4.56 5.44 -8.20
C ALA A 92 4.37 4.04 -7.62
N ARG A 93 4.41 3.91 -6.29
CA ARG A 93 4.16 2.62 -5.63
C ARG A 93 2.74 2.13 -5.90
N LYS A 94 1.78 3.04 -5.86
CA LYS A 94 0.40 2.75 -6.23
C LYS A 94 0.31 2.20 -7.65
N ASP A 95 0.95 2.87 -8.60
CA ASP A 95 0.90 2.47 -10.00
C ASP A 95 1.62 1.15 -10.25
N LEU A 96 2.75 0.91 -9.57
CA LEU A 96 3.46 -0.38 -9.66
C LEU A 96 2.57 -1.53 -9.17
N LEU A 97 1.90 -1.34 -8.05
CA LEU A 97 1.00 -2.36 -7.53
C LEU A 97 -0.21 -2.55 -8.43
N ALA A 98 -0.78 -1.45 -8.93
CA ALA A 98 -1.91 -1.51 -9.87
C ALA A 98 -1.54 -2.33 -11.11
N GLY A 99 -0.35 -2.11 -11.66
CA GLY A 99 0.13 -2.86 -12.81
C GLY A 99 0.24 -4.36 -12.53
N ASP A 100 0.80 -4.72 -11.36
CA ASP A 100 0.92 -6.13 -10.97
C ASP A 100 -0.47 -6.80 -10.85
N ILE A 101 -1.43 -6.09 -10.26
CA ILE A 101 -2.79 -6.61 -10.12
C ILE A 101 -3.45 -6.77 -11.49
N GLN A 102 -3.27 -5.79 -12.37
CA GLN A 102 -3.84 -5.82 -13.71
C GLN A 102 -3.29 -6.98 -14.53
N ILE A 103 -1.99 -7.27 -14.42
CA ILE A 103 -1.40 -8.45 -15.06
C ILE A 103 -2.10 -9.72 -14.56
N ALA A 104 -2.29 -9.83 -13.25
CA ALA A 104 -2.95 -11.01 -12.67
C ALA A 104 -4.39 -11.17 -13.16
N LYS A 105 -5.06 -10.06 -13.46
CA LYS A 105 -6.41 -10.07 -14.04
C LYS A 105 -6.43 -10.38 -15.54
N GLY A 106 -5.28 -10.32 -16.19
CA GLY A 106 -5.21 -10.44 -17.65
C GLY A 106 -5.36 -9.12 -18.41
N ASP A 107 -5.36 -7.99 -17.70
CA ASP A 107 -5.47 -6.66 -18.31
C ASP A 107 -4.07 -6.11 -18.60
N VAL A 108 -3.44 -6.58 -19.67
CA VAL A 108 -2.09 -6.20 -20.06
C VAL A 108 -2.01 -4.73 -20.45
N ASN A 109 -3.02 -4.22 -21.17
CA ASN A 109 -3.03 -2.82 -21.59
C ASN A 109 -3.13 -1.88 -20.39
N GLY A 110 -3.96 -2.21 -19.41
CA GLY A 110 -4.05 -1.45 -18.17
C GLY A 110 -2.75 -1.48 -17.39
N ALA A 111 -2.11 -2.65 -17.30
CA ALA A 111 -0.83 -2.80 -16.63
C ALA A 111 0.24 -1.93 -17.29
N LYS A 112 0.30 -1.93 -18.62
CA LYS A 112 1.25 -1.09 -19.35
C LYS A 112 1.07 0.38 -18.99
N ALA A 113 -0.15 0.87 -18.99
CA ALA A 113 -0.45 2.26 -18.62
C ALA A 113 0.00 2.58 -17.20
N SER A 114 -0.27 1.67 -16.25
CA SER A 114 0.13 1.85 -14.85
C SER A 114 1.65 1.92 -14.70
N PHE A 115 2.38 1.02 -15.35
CA PHE A 115 3.84 1.02 -15.28
C PHE A 115 4.43 2.26 -15.96
N GLU A 116 3.86 2.72 -17.05
CA GLU A 116 4.30 3.96 -17.69
C GLU A 116 4.09 5.16 -16.76
N ASN A 117 2.99 5.20 -16.02
CA ASN A 117 2.76 6.25 -15.03
C ASN A 117 3.79 6.20 -13.90
N ALA A 118 4.11 5.00 -13.41
CA ALA A 118 5.12 4.83 -12.37
C ALA A 118 6.49 5.28 -12.86
N GLN A 119 6.81 5.04 -14.14
CA GLN A 119 8.06 5.47 -14.74
C GLN A 119 8.16 6.99 -14.78
N LYS A 120 7.06 7.70 -14.93
CA LYS A 120 7.05 9.17 -14.96
C LYS A 120 7.17 9.79 -13.58
N SER A 121 6.54 9.20 -12.57
CA SER A 121 6.39 9.81 -11.25
C SER A 121 7.32 9.25 -10.18
N GLY A 122 7.98 8.15 -10.45
CA GLY A 122 8.76 7.42 -9.45
C GLY A 122 10.12 8.03 -9.16
N ASN A 123 10.70 7.62 -8.04
CA ASN A 123 12.12 7.85 -7.77
C ASN A 123 12.96 6.94 -8.70
N PRO A 124 14.31 7.07 -8.72
CA PRO A 124 15.13 6.28 -9.64
C PRO A 124 14.91 4.77 -9.53
N LEU A 125 14.75 4.24 -8.32
CA LEU A 125 14.50 2.81 -8.13
C LEU A 125 13.14 2.42 -8.69
N GLU A 126 12.12 3.20 -8.39
CA GLU A 126 10.76 2.93 -8.87
C GLU A 126 10.66 3.01 -10.39
N LYS A 127 11.35 3.97 -11.00
CA LYS A 127 11.42 4.08 -12.46
C LYS A 127 12.09 2.85 -13.07
N GLN A 128 13.15 2.37 -12.43
CA GLN A 128 13.85 1.17 -12.89
C GLN A 128 12.96 -0.06 -12.77
N MET A 129 12.25 -0.20 -11.67
CA MET A 129 11.31 -1.30 -11.48
C MET A 129 10.20 -1.28 -12.53
N ALA A 130 9.66 -0.09 -12.82
CA ALA A 130 8.62 0.06 -13.84
C ALA A 130 9.15 -0.34 -15.21
N GLN A 131 10.38 0.07 -15.55
CA GLN A 131 10.99 -0.30 -16.84
C GLN A 131 11.18 -1.82 -16.95
N MET A 132 11.62 -2.47 -15.89
CA MET A 132 11.76 -3.93 -15.88
C MET A 132 10.42 -4.63 -16.12
N LYS A 133 9.38 -4.15 -15.49
CA LYS A 133 8.03 -4.72 -15.65
C LYS A 133 7.49 -4.49 -17.06
N LEU A 134 7.74 -3.30 -17.63
CA LEU A 134 7.37 -3.00 -19.02
C LEU A 134 8.10 -3.91 -20.02
N ASN A 135 9.38 -4.19 -19.77
CA ASN A 135 10.16 -5.06 -20.64
C ASN A 135 9.65 -6.52 -20.63
N ASN A 136 8.92 -6.92 -19.60
CA ASN A 136 8.43 -8.28 -19.46
C ASN A 136 6.96 -8.45 -19.91
N LEU A 137 6.35 -7.41 -20.44
CA LEU A 137 4.97 -7.50 -20.95
C LEU A 137 4.87 -8.18 -22.31
#